data_76d08eadb448adc4ebd2b94a0ffd7331
#
_entry.id   76d08eadb448adc4ebd2b94a0ffd7331
#
_cell.length_a   1.000
_cell.length_b   1.000
_cell.length_c   1.000
_cell.angle_alpha   90.00
_cell.angle_beta   90.00
_cell.angle_gamma   90.00
#
_symmetry.space_group_name_H-M   'P 1'
#
loop_
_entity.id
_entity.type
_entity.pdbx_description
1 polymer ?
#
loop_
_entity_poly.entity_id
_entity_poly.type
_entity_poly.pdbx_seq_one_letter_code
_entity_poly.pdbx_strand_id
1 'polypeptide(L)'
;MQDWSKYIERPIVEVLPELEEEGYRVTSDECAIFGFRNIDIEKGSVVAEIVCIPYNYEEYEKGKITAEEADWWVDDVFENGESYQETTM
;
A
#
# COMPACT_ATOMS: atom_id res chain seq x y z
N MET A 1 -15.85 -4.84 -7.10
CA MET A 1 -14.51 -4.60 -6.51
C MET A 1 -14.16 -5.72 -5.54
N GLN A 2 -12.90 -6.16 -5.54
CA GLN A 2 -12.41 -7.15 -4.59
C GLN A 2 -12.48 -6.60 -3.15
N ASP A 3 -12.64 -7.50 -2.18
CA ASP A 3 -12.57 -7.11 -0.78
C ASP A 3 -11.11 -6.95 -0.34
N TRP A 4 -10.70 -5.70 -0.14
CA TRP A 4 -9.35 -5.34 0.29
C TRP A 4 -9.23 -5.16 1.81
N SER A 5 -10.34 -5.31 2.56
CA SER A 5 -10.37 -5.06 4.01
C SER A 5 -9.33 -5.86 4.79
N LYS A 6 -9.03 -7.08 4.34
CA LYS A 6 -8.06 -7.95 5.02
C LYS A 6 -6.62 -7.47 4.91
N TYR A 7 -6.37 -6.45 4.06
CA TYR A 7 -5.03 -5.90 3.88
C TYR A 7 -4.87 -4.52 4.51
N ILE A 8 -5.98 -3.81 4.74
CA ILE A 8 -5.96 -2.46 5.31
C ILE A 8 -5.45 -2.50 6.75
N GLU A 9 -4.64 -1.52 7.12
CA GLU A 9 -4.02 -1.39 8.44
C GLU A 9 -3.08 -2.54 8.81
N ARG A 10 -2.45 -3.13 7.81
CA ARG A 10 -1.45 -4.18 8.02
C ARG A 10 -0.10 -3.76 7.44
N PRO A 11 1.01 -4.27 8.00
CA PRO A 11 2.34 -3.98 7.45
C PRO A 11 2.48 -4.50 6.03
N ILE A 12 3.05 -3.68 5.16
CA ILE A 12 3.19 -4.05 3.75
C ILE A 12 4.11 -5.28 3.56
N VAL A 13 5.07 -5.48 4.46
CA VAL A 13 5.97 -6.63 4.40
C VAL A 13 5.22 -7.97 4.59
N GLU A 14 4.07 -7.94 5.24
CA GLU A 14 3.20 -9.12 5.38
C GLU A 14 2.22 -9.23 4.22
N VAL A 15 1.73 -8.09 3.73
CA VAL A 15 0.69 -8.04 2.70
C VAL A 15 1.22 -8.45 1.33
N LEU A 16 2.42 -8.00 0.94
CA LEU A 16 2.96 -8.30 -0.38
C LEU A 16 3.11 -9.80 -0.67
N PRO A 17 3.67 -10.61 0.24
CA PRO A 17 3.74 -12.06 -0.01
C PRO A 17 2.37 -12.70 -0.19
N GLU A 18 1.36 -12.25 0.56
CA GLU A 18 0.00 -12.78 0.43
C GLU A 18 -0.60 -12.44 -0.93
N LEU A 19 -0.37 -11.21 -1.41
CA LEU A 19 -0.85 -10.79 -2.74
C LEU A 19 -0.16 -11.58 -3.84
N GLU A 20 1.14 -11.82 -3.71
CA GLU A 20 1.89 -12.61 -4.69
C GLU A 20 1.37 -14.05 -4.76
N GLU A 21 1.00 -14.64 -3.62
CA GLU A 21 0.39 -15.97 -3.57
C GLU A 21 -0.97 -15.99 -4.27
N GLU A 22 -1.71 -14.89 -4.24
CA GLU A 22 -2.98 -14.75 -4.94
C GLU A 22 -2.82 -14.51 -6.43
N GLY A 23 -1.59 -14.30 -6.90
CA GLY A 23 -1.29 -14.13 -8.32
C GLY A 23 -1.06 -12.69 -8.74
N TYR A 24 -0.98 -11.75 -7.81
CA TYR A 24 -0.65 -10.37 -8.13
C TYR A 24 0.84 -10.19 -8.38
N ARG A 25 1.18 -9.25 -9.24
CA ARG A 25 2.54 -8.90 -9.56
C ARG A 25 2.76 -7.42 -9.26
N VAL A 26 3.86 -7.08 -8.58
CA VAL A 26 4.23 -5.69 -8.34
C VAL A 26 4.83 -5.12 -9.61
N THR A 27 4.27 -3.99 -10.08
CA THR A 27 4.75 -3.31 -11.28
C THR A 27 5.49 -2.02 -10.96
N SER A 28 5.26 -1.43 -9.80
CA SER A 28 5.90 -0.19 -9.38
C SER A 28 5.88 -0.11 -7.85
N ASP A 29 6.91 0.49 -7.26
CA ASP A 29 7.00 0.72 -5.82
C ASP A 29 7.77 2.01 -5.60
N GLU A 30 7.06 3.09 -5.28
CA GLU A 30 7.64 4.43 -5.15
C GLU A 30 7.27 5.10 -3.84
N CYS A 31 8.24 5.79 -3.23
CA CYS A 31 8.00 6.64 -2.08
C CYS A 31 7.80 8.07 -2.57
N ALA A 32 6.64 8.64 -2.28
CA ALA A 32 6.35 10.03 -2.61
C ALA A 32 7.00 10.97 -1.58
N ILE A 33 7.25 12.21 -2.01
CA ILE A 33 7.91 13.23 -1.17
C ILE A 33 7.07 13.66 0.03
N PHE A 34 5.78 13.30 0.07
CA PHE A 34 4.87 13.68 1.16
C PHE A 34 4.62 12.57 2.18
N GLY A 35 5.51 11.57 2.24
CA GLY A 35 5.41 10.54 3.24
C GLY A 35 4.46 9.39 2.90
N PHE A 36 4.12 9.22 1.63
CA PHE A 36 3.35 8.08 1.15
C PHE A 36 4.23 7.16 0.33
N ARG A 37 3.93 5.87 0.37
CA ARG A 37 4.54 4.88 -0.51
C ARG A 37 3.45 4.24 -1.32
N ASN A 38 3.59 4.29 -2.64
CA ASN A 38 2.60 3.77 -3.57
C ASN A 38 3.16 2.53 -4.26
N ILE A 39 2.44 1.42 -4.17
CA ILE A 39 2.84 0.16 -4.78
C ILE A 39 1.77 -0.25 -5.76
N ASP A 40 2.13 -0.31 -7.04
CA ASP A 40 1.20 -0.75 -8.08
C ASP A 40 1.31 -2.25 -8.27
N ILE A 41 0.17 -2.91 -8.32
CA ILE A 41 0.08 -4.35 -8.54
C ILE A 41 -0.93 -4.63 -9.66
N GLU A 42 -0.78 -5.78 -10.30
CA GLU A 42 -1.73 -6.22 -11.33
C GLU A 42 -1.94 -7.72 -11.29
N LYS A 43 -3.14 -8.13 -11.68
CA LYS A 43 -3.51 -9.53 -11.87
C LYS A 43 -4.58 -9.60 -12.95
N GLY A 44 -4.21 -10.11 -14.13
CA GLY A 44 -5.11 -10.11 -15.27
C GLY A 44 -5.52 -8.68 -15.66
N SER A 45 -6.81 -8.40 -15.65
CA SER A 45 -7.35 -7.07 -15.95
C SER A 45 -7.47 -6.17 -14.72
N VAL A 46 -7.17 -6.69 -13.54
CA VAL A 46 -7.24 -5.91 -12.29
C VAL A 46 -5.93 -5.15 -12.10
N VAL A 47 -6.03 -3.85 -11.96
CA VAL A 47 -4.90 -2.98 -11.64
C VAL A 47 -5.24 -2.27 -10.33
N ALA A 48 -4.35 -2.37 -9.36
CA ALA A 48 -4.57 -1.76 -8.06
C ALA A 48 -3.33 -0.99 -7.61
N GLU A 49 -3.56 0.06 -6.83
CA GLU A 49 -2.51 0.84 -6.19
C GLU A 49 -2.67 0.73 -4.68
N ILE A 50 -1.64 0.25 -4.02
CA ILE A 50 -1.63 0.16 -2.56
C ILE A 50 -0.97 1.43 -2.04
N VAL A 51 -1.71 2.20 -1.25
CA VAL A 51 -1.19 3.41 -0.63
C VAL A 51 -0.79 3.08 0.79
N CYS A 52 0.48 3.28 1.10
CA CYS A 52 1.05 3.00 2.42
C CYS A 52 1.48 4.28 3.12
N ILE A 53 1.34 4.29 4.43
CA ILE A 53 1.84 5.35 5.29
C ILE A 53 2.83 4.76 6.29
N PRO A 54 3.81 5.55 6.79
CA PRO A 54 4.70 5.05 7.84
C PRO A 54 3.92 4.94 9.15
N TYR A 55 4.06 3.81 9.82
CA TYR A 55 3.48 3.64 11.17
C TYR A 55 4.05 4.67 12.15
N ASN A 56 5.34 4.96 11.99
CA ASN A 56 6.06 5.95 12.80
C ASN A 56 6.22 7.26 12.01
N TYR A 57 5.11 7.82 11.56
CA TYR A 57 5.04 8.97 10.69
C TYR A 57 5.79 10.19 11.23
N GLU A 58 5.68 10.46 12.55
CA GLU A 58 6.34 11.61 13.14
C GLU A 58 7.86 11.57 13.01
N GLU A 59 8.45 10.42 13.26
CA GLU A 59 9.90 10.24 13.15
C GLU A 59 10.34 10.34 11.69
N TYR A 60 9.55 9.79 10.78
CA TYR A 60 9.85 9.89 9.36
C TYR A 60 9.78 11.34 8.87
N GLU A 61 8.72 12.07 9.25
CA GLU A 61 8.52 13.47 8.86
C GLU A 61 9.64 14.36 9.39
N LYS A 62 10.12 14.10 10.60
CA LYS A 62 11.19 14.88 11.22
C LYS A 62 12.59 14.47 10.73
N GLY A 63 12.67 13.49 9.84
CA GLY A 63 13.93 13.01 9.30
C GLY A 63 14.76 12.18 10.26
N LYS A 64 14.16 11.66 11.32
CA LYS A 64 14.85 10.81 12.30
C LYS A 64 15.07 9.39 11.78
N ILE A 65 14.24 8.94 10.85
CA ILE A 65 14.36 7.65 10.18
C ILE A 65 14.25 7.85 8.69
N THR A 66 14.85 6.96 7.92
CA THR A 66 14.75 6.97 6.46
C THR A 66 13.53 6.20 5.99
N ALA A 67 13.20 6.32 4.70
CA ALA A 67 12.13 5.54 4.10
C ALA A 67 12.37 4.03 4.24
N GLU A 68 13.63 3.61 4.24
CA GLU A 68 13.99 2.19 4.40
C GLU A 68 13.78 1.70 5.83
N GLU A 69 13.91 2.59 6.80
CA GLU A 69 13.73 2.27 8.22
C GLU A 69 12.28 2.36 8.67
N ALA A 70 11.42 3.00 7.88
CA ALA A 70 10.01 3.19 8.22
C ALA A 70 9.23 1.88 8.08
N ASP A 71 8.31 1.65 9.03
CA ASP A 71 7.36 0.54 8.94
C ASP A 71 6.16 1.03 8.13
N TRP A 72 6.05 0.56 6.89
CA TRP A 72 4.98 0.96 5.99
C TRP A 72 3.73 0.10 6.20
N TRP A 73 2.61 0.74 6.45
CA TRP A 73 1.32 0.09 6.67
C TRP A 73 0.36 0.49 5.56
N VAL A 74 -0.50 -0.44 5.17
CA VAL A 74 -1.50 -0.19 4.14
C VAL A 74 -2.57 0.74 4.68
N ASP A 75 -2.70 1.92 4.05
CA ASP A 75 -3.72 2.92 4.41
C ASP A 75 -4.99 2.73 3.57
N ASP A 76 -4.83 2.52 2.27
CA ASP A 76 -5.95 2.32 1.36
C ASP A 76 -5.48 1.54 0.12
N VAL A 77 -6.43 1.03 -0.64
CA VAL A 77 -6.18 0.38 -1.92
C VAL A 77 -7.10 0.98 -2.95
N PHE A 78 -6.54 1.39 -4.08
CA PHE A 78 -7.30 1.91 -5.22
C PHE A 78 -7.34 0.84 -6.30
N GLU A 79 -8.51 0.27 -6.54
CA GLU A 79 -8.68 -0.72 -7.60
C GLU A 79 -9.25 -0.03 -8.84
N ASN A 80 -8.49 -0.09 -9.94
CA ASN A 80 -8.86 0.59 -11.20
C ASN A 80 -9.22 2.07 -10.98
N GLY A 81 -8.49 2.73 -10.08
CA GLY A 81 -8.66 4.14 -9.77
C GLY A 81 -9.70 4.47 -8.71
N GLU A 82 -10.41 3.49 -8.18
CA GLU A 82 -11.42 3.70 -7.14
C GLU A 82 -10.92 3.29 -5.77
N SER A 83 -11.00 4.19 -4.79
CA SER A 83 -10.60 3.91 -3.41
C SER A 83 -11.54 2.87 -2.78
N TYR A 84 -10.97 1.84 -2.19
CA TYR A 84 -11.74 0.84 -1.48
C TYR A 84 -12.50 1.45 -0.31
N GLN A 85 -11.84 2.30 0.48
CA GLN A 85 -12.48 2.89 1.65
C GLN A 85 -13.62 3.84 1.29
N GLU A 86 -13.46 4.65 0.25
CA GLU A 86 -14.51 5.56 -0.21
C GLU A 86 -15.70 4.80 -0.79
N THR A 87 -15.44 3.68 -1.46
CA THR A 87 -16.48 2.88 -2.09
C THR A 87 -17.31 2.07 -1.09
N THR A 88 -16.70 1.69 0.04
CA THR A 88 -17.35 0.83 1.03
C THR A 88 -17.96 1.58 2.21
N MET A 89 -17.75 2.88 2.31
CA MET A 89 -18.33 3.70 3.39
C MET A 89 -19.77 4.11 3.12
#